data_f9b2c3eac55ec77521602e4c5e60a7d2
#
_entry.id   f9b2c3eac55ec77521602e4c5e60a7d2
#
_cell.length_a   1.000
_cell.length_b   1.000
_cell.length_c   1.000
_cell.angle_alpha   90.00
_cell.angle_beta   90.00
_cell.angle_gamma   90.00
#
_symmetry.space_group_name_H-M   'P 1'
#
loop_
_entity.id
_entity.type
_entity.pdbx_description
1 polymer ?
#
loop_
_entity_poly.entity_id
_entity_poly.type
_entity_poly.pdbx_seq_one_letter_code
_entity_poly.pdbx_strand_id
1 'polypeptide(L)'
;MSTEPEAPQPAREPPAVATTRRIGALLGGLLRRRSVQVAVALAFLLLLALAGTGWDVQAVPPASADVTVSPAAKPASREAVRLLAERQRLESVLRRKVPRGHWIVIDQTHNRLRLMKGDDTVLEAPCSAGSGMVLKEGTGGRVWVFDTPRGRFEVLSRLERPVWRKPDWAFVEEGEPIPKDPGDRLEYGTLGEYALYFGNGYMIHGTLYERLLGRPVSHGCIRLGRDPLREVYRQAPVGTPVYIY
;
A
#
# COMPACT_ATOMS: atom_id res chain seq x y z
N MET A 1 33.72 59.51 -16.85
CA MET A 1 32.79 59.50 -15.70
C MET A 1 32.13 58.13 -15.71
N SER A 2 32.70 57.21 -14.94
CA SER A 2 32.26 55.82 -14.82
C SER A 2 31.43 55.73 -13.55
N THR A 3 30.15 55.42 -13.63
CA THR A 3 29.27 55.13 -12.50
C THR A 3 29.28 53.64 -12.25
N GLU A 4 29.84 53.29 -11.10
CA GLU A 4 29.83 51.95 -10.51
C GLU A 4 28.43 51.61 -9.99
N PRO A 5 27.89 50.40 -10.18
CA PRO A 5 26.60 50.01 -9.63
C PRO A 5 26.74 49.58 -8.16
N GLU A 6 25.90 50.19 -7.33
CA GLU A 6 25.74 50.01 -5.90
C GLU A 6 25.29 48.58 -5.56
N ALA A 7 25.95 47.96 -4.56
CA ALA A 7 25.66 46.61 -4.09
C ALA A 7 24.32 46.55 -3.30
N PRO A 8 23.53 45.50 -3.39
CA PRO A 8 22.27 45.34 -2.66
C PRO A 8 22.50 45.14 -1.16
N GLN A 9 21.73 45.88 -0.34
CA GLN A 9 21.72 45.79 1.12
C GLN A 9 21.11 44.45 1.60
N PRO A 10 21.59 43.88 2.72
CA PRO A 10 21.05 42.67 3.28
C PRO A 10 19.64 42.85 3.85
N ALA A 11 18.78 41.90 3.62
CA ALA A 11 17.39 41.84 4.10
C ALA A 11 17.36 41.83 5.64
N ARG A 12 16.46 42.67 6.20
CA ARG A 12 16.18 42.74 7.64
C ARG A 12 15.50 41.46 8.11
N GLU A 13 16.05 40.84 9.16
CA GLU A 13 15.41 39.75 9.88
C GLU A 13 14.07 40.17 10.52
N PRO A 14 13.03 39.33 10.50
CA PRO A 14 11.78 39.59 11.21
C PRO A 14 12.00 39.44 12.73
N PRO A 15 11.27 40.18 13.58
CA PRO A 15 11.42 40.14 15.03
C PRO A 15 10.97 38.78 15.59
N ALA A 16 11.78 38.24 16.50
CA ALA A 16 11.51 37.01 17.24
C ALA A 16 10.21 37.12 18.05
N VAL A 17 9.27 36.19 17.81
CA VAL A 17 8.01 36.11 18.54
C VAL A 17 8.24 35.59 19.95
N ALA A 18 8.20 36.50 20.92
CA ALA A 18 8.26 36.21 22.36
C ALA A 18 6.90 35.71 22.89
N THR A 19 6.48 34.48 22.55
CA THR A 19 5.17 33.94 23.01
C THR A 19 5.30 32.69 23.88
N THR A 20 6.49 32.16 24.14
CA THR A 20 6.62 30.85 24.83
C THR A 20 6.81 30.94 26.36
N ARG A 21 6.89 32.15 26.97
CA ARG A 21 7.14 32.27 28.42
C ARG A 21 5.90 32.38 29.32
N ARG A 22 4.69 32.58 28.79
CA ARG A 22 3.47 32.74 29.62
C ARG A 22 2.67 31.47 29.89
N ILE A 23 2.85 30.40 29.12
CA ILE A 23 2.10 29.15 29.31
C ILE A 23 2.72 28.28 30.40
N GLY A 24 4.05 28.30 30.58
CA GLY A 24 4.73 27.52 31.63
C GLY A 24 4.41 27.97 33.06
N ALA A 25 4.12 29.24 33.27
CA ALA A 25 3.82 29.80 34.61
C ALA A 25 2.39 29.48 35.09
N LEU A 26 1.43 29.31 34.18
CA LEU A 26 0.05 28.98 34.51
C LEU A 26 -0.15 27.47 34.83
N LEU A 27 0.58 26.58 34.18
CA LEU A 27 0.57 25.14 34.46
C LEU A 27 1.29 24.79 35.76
N GLY A 28 2.37 25.48 36.13
CA GLY A 28 3.09 25.25 37.39
C GLY A 28 2.30 25.65 38.63
N GLY A 29 1.39 26.62 38.51
CA GLY A 29 0.52 27.08 39.62
C GLY A 29 -0.68 26.15 39.92
N LEU A 30 -1.19 25.43 38.91
CA LEU A 30 -2.34 24.52 39.10
C LEU A 30 -1.93 23.20 39.79
N LEU A 31 -0.72 22.72 39.57
CA LEU A 31 -0.20 21.47 40.17
C LEU A 31 0.22 21.60 41.64
N ARG A 32 0.31 22.81 42.17
CA ARG A 32 0.70 23.05 43.55
C ARG A 32 -0.47 23.02 44.56
N ARG A 33 -1.71 22.93 44.13
CA ARG A 33 -2.85 22.80 45.06
C ARG A 33 -3.00 21.33 45.46
N ARG A 34 -2.79 21.03 46.74
CA ARG A 34 -2.91 19.67 47.31
C ARG A 34 -4.23 18.96 46.92
N SER A 35 -5.31 19.69 46.73
CA SER A 35 -6.61 19.18 46.25
C SER A 35 -6.55 18.62 44.82
N VAL A 36 -5.77 19.22 43.90
CA VAL A 36 -5.61 18.73 42.51
C VAL A 36 -4.74 17.47 42.47
N GLN A 37 -3.68 17.41 43.30
CA GLN A 37 -2.84 16.23 43.40
C GLN A 37 -3.62 15.03 43.96
N VAL A 38 -4.51 15.24 44.97
CA VAL A 38 -5.39 14.19 45.52
C VAL A 38 -6.38 13.73 44.44
N ALA A 39 -7.00 14.63 43.68
CA ALA A 39 -7.94 14.28 42.62
C ALA A 39 -7.24 13.49 41.47
N VAL A 40 -6.03 13.86 41.08
CA VAL A 40 -5.27 13.12 40.09
C VAL A 40 -4.87 11.73 40.58
N ALA A 41 -4.44 11.61 41.85
CA ALA A 41 -4.11 10.32 42.44
C ALA A 41 -5.34 9.40 42.56
N LEU A 42 -6.49 9.93 42.94
CA LEU A 42 -7.75 9.17 42.98
C LEU A 42 -8.21 8.74 41.58
N ALA A 43 -8.09 9.60 40.57
CA ALA A 43 -8.40 9.25 39.19
C ALA A 43 -7.46 8.17 38.65
N PHE A 44 -6.18 8.22 39.01
CA PHE A 44 -5.19 7.20 38.61
C PHE A 44 -5.45 5.86 39.31
N LEU A 45 -5.82 5.87 40.59
CA LEU A 45 -6.23 4.66 41.33
C LEU A 45 -7.53 4.07 40.77
N LEU A 46 -8.49 4.89 40.36
CA LEU A 46 -9.72 4.45 39.72
C LEU A 46 -9.44 3.80 38.36
N LEU A 47 -8.53 4.39 37.57
CA LEU A 47 -8.06 3.82 36.29
C LEU A 47 -7.33 2.50 36.52
N LEU A 48 -6.52 2.39 37.57
CA LEU A 48 -5.84 1.12 37.89
C LEU A 48 -6.86 0.07 38.43
N ALA A 49 -7.88 0.46 39.15
CA ALA A 49 -8.95 -0.44 39.58
C ALA A 49 -9.82 -0.92 38.41
N LEU A 50 -10.08 -0.05 37.40
CA LEU A 50 -10.79 -0.40 36.18
C LEU A 50 -9.92 -1.24 35.24
N ALA A 51 -8.61 -1.04 35.25
CA ALA A 51 -7.65 -1.89 34.50
C ALA A 51 -7.43 -3.24 35.20
N GLY A 52 -7.65 -3.33 36.53
CA GLY A 52 -7.54 -4.55 37.33
C GLY A 52 -8.78 -5.43 37.33
N THR A 53 -9.96 -4.93 36.87
CA THR A 53 -11.07 -5.82 36.53
C THR A 53 -10.73 -6.50 35.22
N GLY A 54 -10.03 -7.62 35.35
CA GLY A 54 -9.57 -8.42 34.22
C GLY A 54 -10.69 -8.59 33.20
N TRP A 55 -10.44 -8.05 32.03
CA TRP A 55 -10.95 -8.71 30.86
C TRP A 55 -10.23 -10.06 30.89
N ASP A 56 -10.91 -11.09 31.36
CA ASP A 56 -10.57 -12.44 31.02
C ASP A 56 -10.66 -12.53 29.50
N VAL A 57 -9.56 -12.12 28.84
CA VAL A 57 -9.25 -12.61 27.51
C VAL A 57 -9.06 -14.10 27.74
N GLN A 58 -10.17 -14.85 27.66
CA GLN A 58 -10.09 -16.28 27.57
C GLN A 58 -9.10 -16.51 26.44
N ALA A 59 -7.89 -16.91 26.81
CA ALA A 59 -6.89 -17.31 25.89
C ALA A 59 -7.57 -18.36 24.98
N VAL A 60 -7.78 -18.02 23.71
CA VAL A 60 -8.18 -19.00 22.72
C VAL A 60 -7.12 -20.09 22.83
N PRO A 61 -7.45 -21.30 23.27
CA PRO A 61 -6.46 -22.34 23.42
C PRO A 61 -5.77 -22.49 22.07
N PRO A 62 -4.43 -22.70 22.06
CA PRO A 62 -3.72 -22.93 20.81
C PRO A 62 -4.45 -24.05 20.06
N ALA A 63 -4.62 -23.88 18.75
CA ALA A 63 -5.34 -24.80 17.87
C ALA A 63 -4.70 -26.20 17.73
N SER A 64 -3.88 -26.58 18.68
CA SER A 64 -3.24 -27.89 18.85
C SER A 64 -3.87 -28.73 19.97
N ALA A 65 -5.12 -28.44 20.38
CA ALA A 65 -5.87 -29.46 21.08
C ALA A 65 -6.09 -30.60 20.10
N ASP A 66 -5.41 -31.71 20.33
CA ASP A 66 -5.73 -33.00 19.72
C ASP A 66 -7.24 -33.14 19.73
N VAL A 67 -7.84 -33.01 18.54
CA VAL A 67 -9.21 -33.41 18.32
C VAL A 67 -9.20 -34.92 18.43
N THR A 68 -9.30 -35.42 19.67
CA THR A 68 -9.66 -36.80 19.89
C THR A 68 -11.03 -36.98 19.24
N VAL A 69 -11.01 -37.48 18.02
CA VAL A 69 -12.20 -37.86 17.29
C VAL A 69 -12.90 -38.90 18.17
N SER A 70 -13.95 -38.44 18.86
CA SER A 70 -14.78 -39.33 19.65
C SER A 70 -15.32 -40.43 18.72
N PRO A 71 -15.14 -41.70 19.02
CA PRO A 71 -15.59 -42.78 18.12
C PRO A 71 -17.12 -42.92 17.97
N ALA A 72 -17.89 -41.95 18.46
CA ALA A 72 -19.37 -41.90 18.36
C ALA A 72 -19.89 -40.83 17.40
N ALA A 73 -19.12 -40.47 16.34
CA ALA A 73 -19.66 -39.63 15.31
C ALA A 73 -20.79 -40.40 14.60
N LYS A 74 -22.06 -39.96 14.75
CA LYS A 74 -23.18 -40.46 13.96
C LYS A 74 -22.77 -40.54 12.50
N PRO A 75 -23.10 -41.66 11.79
CA PRO A 75 -22.74 -41.76 10.39
C PRO A 75 -23.25 -40.51 9.65
N ALA A 76 -22.37 -39.87 8.90
CA ALA A 76 -22.69 -38.66 8.16
C ALA A 76 -23.95 -38.91 7.33
N SER A 77 -24.89 -37.97 7.36
CA SER A 77 -26.12 -38.13 6.56
C SER A 77 -25.74 -38.33 5.08
N ARG A 78 -26.56 -39.04 4.31
CA ARG A 78 -26.34 -39.24 2.88
C ARG A 78 -26.10 -37.93 2.16
N GLU A 79 -26.75 -36.86 2.59
CA GLU A 79 -26.57 -35.50 2.09
C GLU A 79 -25.20 -34.96 2.41
N ALA A 80 -24.71 -35.10 3.64
CA ALA A 80 -23.36 -34.67 4.03
C ALA A 80 -22.27 -35.37 3.21
N VAL A 81 -22.41 -36.67 2.97
CA VAL A 81 -21.49 -37.43 2.11
C VAL A 81 -21.51 -36.90 0.67
N ARG A 82 -22.70 -36.60 0.13
CA ARG A 82 -22.85 -36.02 -1.20
C ARG A 82 -22.19 -34.66 -1.32
N LEU A 83 -22.42 -33.78 -0.34
CA LEU A 83 -21.83 -32.43 -0.31
C LEU A 83 -20.29 -32.47 -0.19
N LEU A 84 -19.77 -33.42 0.61
CA LEU A 84 -18.31 -33.61 0.72
C LEU A 84 -17.71 -34.09 -0.61
N ALA A 85 -18.36 -35.01 -1.29
CA ALA A 85 -17.89 -35.49 -2.60
C ALA A 85 -17.94 -34.38 -3.66
N GLU A 86 -19.01 -33.58 -3.68
CA GLU A 86 -19.11 -32.43 -4.59
C GLU A 86 -18.05 -31.36 -4.29
N ARG A 87 -17.82 -31.04 -3.02
CA ARG A 87 -16.73 -30.13 -2.61
C ARG A 87 -15.38 -30.63 -3.11
N GLN A 88 -15.04 -31.90 -2.88
CA GLN A 88 -13.77 -32.50 -3.34
C GLN A 88 -13.63 -32.42 -4.87
N ARG A 89 -14.72 -32.70 -5.59
CA ARG A 89 -14.77 -32.57 -7.05
C ARG A 89 -14.46 -31.13 -7.48
N LEU A 90 -15.13 -30.14 -6.89
CA LEU A 90 -14.93 -28.72 -7.20
C LEU A 90 -13.53 -28.27 -6.85
N GLU A 91 -13.00 -28.64 -5.69
CA GLU A 91 -11.62 -28.37 -5.29
C GLU A 91 -10.62 -28.94 -6.31
N SER A 92 -10.84 -30.18 -6.78
CA SER A 92 -9.99 -30.80 -7.80
C SER A 92 -10.03 -30.08 -9.15
N VAL A 93 -11.19 -29.52 -9.53
CA VAL A 93 -11.34 -28.70 -10.74
C VAL A 93 -10.61 -27.39 -10.59
N LEU A 94 -10.74 -26.72 -9.44
CA LEU A 94 -10.06 -25.45 -9.15
C LEU A 94 -8.54 -25.63 -9.14
N ARG A 95 -8.01 -26.66 -8.46
CA ARG A 95 -6.57 -26.97 -8.43
C ARG A 95 -5.97 -27.17 -9.83
N ARG A 96 -6.72 -27.74 -10.77
CA ARG A 96 -6.26 -27.88 -12.16
C ARG A 96 -6.17 -26.58 -12.92
N LYS A 97 -6.86 -25.52 -12.43
CA LYS A 97 -6.82 -24.16 -13.02
C LYS A 97 -5.72 -23.29 -12.44
N VAL A 98 -5.14 -23.68 -11.31
CA VAL A 98 -4.00 -22.94 -10.72
C VAL A 98 -2.77 -23.13 -11.61
N PRO A 99 -2.06 -22.04 -11.96
CA PRO A 99 -0.82 -22.14 -12.72
C PRO A 99 0.22 -22.98 -11.96
N ARG A 100 0.90 -23.91 -12.67
CA ARG A 100 1.94 -24.77 -12.05
C ARG A 100 3.25 -24.05 -11.76
N GLY A 101 3.54 -22.98 -12.54
CA GLY A 101 4.73 -22.15 -12.39
C GLY A 101 4.50 -21.00 -11.42
N HIS A 102 5.32 -19.95 -11.57
CA HIS A 102 5.10 -18.70 -10.85
C HIS A 102 3.92 -17.93 -11.46
N TRP A 103 3.18 -17.26 -10.61
CA TRP A 103 2.09 -16.37 -10.99
C TRP A 103 1.91 -15.28 -9.95
N ILE A 104 1.31 -14.17 -10.33
CA ILE A 104 1.18 -12.98 -9.50
C ILE A 104 -0.31 -12.75 -9.19
N VAL A 105 -0.61 -12.42 -7.93
CA VAL A 105 -1.94 -11.99 -7.49
C VAL A 105 -1.84 -10.59 -6.93
N ILE A 106 -2.72 -9.72 -7.37
CA ILE A 106 -2.81 -8.34 -6.89
C ILE A 106 -4.20 -8.11 -6.31
N ASP A 107 -4.24 -7.94 -4.99
CA ASP A 107 -5.41 -7.56 -4.23
C ASP A 107 -5.45 -6.03 -4.13
N GLN A 108 -6.28 -5.38 -4.93
CA GLN A 108 -6.42 -3.93 -4.94
C GLN A 108 -7.12 -3.41 -3.67
N THR A 109 -7.99 -4.21 -3.08
CA THR A 109 -8.74 -3.82 -1.88
C THR A 109 -7.82 -3.63 -0.69
N HIS A 110 -6.86 -4.55 -0.52
CA HIS A 110 -5.90 -4.51 0.58
C HIS A 110 -4.53 -3.97 0.16
N ASN A 111 -4.35 -3.63 -1.12
CA ASN A 111 -3.08 -3.17 -1.70
C ASN A 111 -1.93 -4.14 -1.39
N ARG A 112 -2.15 -5.42 -1.72
CA ARG A 112 -1.20 -6.50 -1.54
C ARG A 112 -0.87 -7.18 -2.86
N LEU A 113 0.40 -7.46 -3.07
CA LEU A 113 0.87 -8.32 -4.16
C LEU A 113 1.42 -9.61 -3.55
N ARG A 114 0.99 -10.76 -4.11
CA ARG A 114 1.57 -12.07 -3.81
C ARG A 114 2.20 -12.65 -5.05
N LEU A 115 3.41 -13.14 -4.91
CA LEU A 115 4.06 -14.02 -5.87
C LEU A 115 3.82 -15.45 -5.41
N MET A 116 3.21 -16.23 -6.27
CA MET A 116 2.79 -17.60 -6.01
C MET A 116 3.62 -18.58 -6.84
N LYS A 117 3.78 -19.81 -6.35
CA LYS A 117 4.31 -20.95 -7.10
C LYS A 117 3.40 -22.15 -6.87
N GLY A 118 2.62 -22.52 -7.88
CA GLY A 118 1.49 -23.43 -7.63
C GLY A 118 0.56 -22.84 -6.56
N ASP A 119 0.28 -23.60 -5.51
CA ASP A 119 -0.57 -23.17 -4.37
C ASP A 119 0.21 -22.41 -3.28
N ASP A 120 1.53 -22.36 -3.36
CA ASP A 120 2.37 -21.78 -2.31
C ASP A 120 2.59 -20.27 -2.53
N THR A 121 2.51 -19.49 -1.45
CA THR A 121 2.92 -18.09 -1.45
C THR A 121 4.43 -17.99 -1.27
N VAL A 122 5.14 -17.56 -2.31
CA VAL A 122 6.60 -17.35 -2.29
C VAL A 122 6.96 -16.03 -1.64
N LEU A 123 6.16 -15.00 -1.91
CA LEU A 123 6.35 -13.64 -1.38
C LEU A 123 4.99 -12.97 -1.24
N GLU A 124 4.80 -12.22 -0.15
CA GLU A 124 3.72 -11.25 -0.01
C GLU A 124 4.31 -9.90 0.38
N ALA A 125 3.87 -8.84 -0.31
CA ALA A 125 4.36 -7.49 -0.07
C ALA A 125 3.24 -6.45 -0.19
N PRO A 126 3.31 -5.33 0.55
CA PRO A 126 2.47 -4.17 0.29
C PRO A 126 2.78 -3.61 -1.10
N CYS A 127 1.74 -3.26 -1.82
CA CYS A 127 1.84 -2.58 -3.10
C CYS A 127 0.95 -1.32 -3.10
N SER A 128 1.00 -0.52 -4.15
CA SER A 128 0.03 0.55 -4.39
C SER A 128 -0.59 0.36 -5.75
N ALA A 129 -1.91 0.23 -5.77
CA ALA A 129 -2.73 0.20 -6.98
C ALA A 129 -3.27 1.60 -7.33
N GLY A 130 -4.03 1.70 -8.40
CA GLY A 130 -4.70 2.92 -8.84
C GLY A 130 -5.57 3.55 -7.77
N SER A 131 -5.54 4.88 -7.71
CA SER A 131 -6.26 5.67 -6.71
C SER A 131 -7.77 5.77 -6.96
N GLY A 132 -8.24 5.47 -8.17
CA GLY A 132 -9.60 5.74 -8.61
C GLY A 132 -9.90 7.22 -8.83
N MET A 133 -8.91 8.10 -8.67
CA MET A 133 -9.09 9.55 -8.86
C MET A 133 -9.35 9.89 -10.32
N VAL A 134 -10.07 11.00 -10.53
CA VAL A 134 -10.40 11.54 -11.85
C VAL A 134 -9.67 12.87 -12.03
N LEU A 135 -8.81 12.94 -13.03
CA LEU A 135 -8.18 14.19 -13.46
C LEU A 135 -8.91 14.73 -14.70
N LYS A 136 -9.19 16.03 -14.70
CA LYS A 136 -9.82 16.73 -15.83
C LYS A 136 -8.91 17.86 -16.33
N GLU A 137 -8.69 17.91 -17.63
CA GLU A 137 -7.94 18.99 -18.28
C GLU A 137 -8.87 20.17 -18.57
N GLY A 138 -8.92 21.16 -17.66
CA GLY A 138 -9.73 22.37 -17.83
C GLY A 138 -11.22 22.11 -18.12
N THR A 139 -11.90 23.11 -18.67
CA THR A 139 -13.33 23.01 -19.04
C THR A 139 -13.49 22.38 -20.41
N GLY A 140 -14.09 21.18 -20.49
CA GLY A 140 -14.33 20.46 -21.76
C GLY A 140 -13.12 19.72 -22.31
N GLY A 141 -12.00 19.61 -21.55
CA GLY A 141 -10.82 18.87 -21.94
C GLY A 141 -10.89 17.37 -21.68
N ARG A 142 -9.74 16.71 -21.83
CA ARG A 142 -9.60 15.26 -21.61
C ARG A 142 -9.87 14.90 -20.15
N VAL A 143 -10.31 13.66 -19.95
CA VAL A 143 -10.57 13.10 -18.61
C VAL A 143 -9.76 11.81 -18.48
N TRP A 144 -9.04 11.66 -17.37
CA TRP A 144 -8.31 10.44 -17.02
C TRP A 144 -8.86 9.89 -15.72
N VAL A 145 -9.03 8.57 -15.67
CA VAL A 145 -9.40 7.83 -14.46
C VAL A 145 -8.21 6.94 -14.09
N PHE A 146 -7.75 7.07 -12.87
CA PHE A 146 -6.53 6.41 -12.40
C PHE A 146 -6.83 5.05 -11.76
N ASP A 147 -7.46 4.17 -12.52
CA ASP A 147 -7.82 2.82 -12.09
C ASP A 147 -6.79 1.78 -12.53
N THR A 148 -6.57 0.77 -11.69
CA THR A 148 -5.89 -0.46 -12.09
C THR A 148 -6.93 -1.42 -12.67
N PRO A 149 -6.73 -1.96 -13.89
CA PRO A 149 -7.68 -2.88 -14.49
C PRO A 149 -7.76 -4.20 -13.71
N ARG A 150 -8.97 -4.75 -13.59
CA ARG A 150 -9.20 -6.07 -12.99
C ARG A 150 -9.22 -7.14 -14.06
N GLY A 151 -8.84 -8.35 -13.69
CA GLY A 151 -8.89 -9.51 -14.59
C GLY A 151 -7.60 -10.33 -14.60
N ARG A 152 -7.47 -11.11 -15.68
CA ARG A 152 -6.28 -11.92 -15.94
C ARG A 152 -5.43 -11.25 -17.01
N PHE A 153 -4.17 -11.07 -16.69
CA PHE A 153 -3.12 -10.54 -17.56
C PHE A 153 -1.94 -11.50 -17.58
N GLU A 154 -0.90 -11.14 -18.30
CA GLU A 154 0.38 -11.84 -18.26
C GLU A 154 1.52 -10.82 -18.41
N VAL A 155 2.69 -11.16 -17.92
CA VAL A 155 3.90 -10.36 -18.12
C VAL A 155 4.29 -10.40 -19.60
N LEU A 156 4.15 -9.29 -20.30
CA LEU A 156 4.45 -9.17 -21.73
C LEU A 156 5.90 -8.79 -22.00
N SER A 157 6.49 -7.95 -21.15
CA SER A 157 7.91 -7.60 -21.22
C SER A 157 8.48 -7.23 -19.86
N ARG A 158 9.80 -7.27 -19.76
CA ARG A 158 10.58 -6.98 -18.56
C ARG A 158 11.66 -5.97 -18.88
N LEU A 159 11.80 -4.96 -18.04
CA LEU A 159 12.75 -3.86 -18.26
C LEU A 159 13.63 -3.71 -17.02
N GLU A 160 14.94 -3.55 -17.27
CA GLU A 160 15.91 -3.12 -16.28
C GLU A 160 16.18 -1.63 -16.46
N ARG A 161 16.27 -0.89 -15.36
CA ARG A 161 16.43 0.57 -15.36
C ARG A 161 15.43 1.26 -16.29
N PRO A 162 14.12 1.00 -16.11
CA PRO A 162 13.11 1.52 -17.01
C PRO A 162 13.11 3.04 -17.00
N VAL A 163 12.92 3.63 -18.18
CA VAL A 163 12.73 5.06 -18.34
C VAL A 163 11.24 5.34 -18.41
N TRP A 164 10.77 6.23 -17.57
CA TRP A 164 9.38 6.65 -17.62
C TRP A 164 9.17 7.71 -18.69
N ARG A 165 8.36 7.39 -19.67
CA ARG A 165 7.88 8.38 -20.63
C ARG A 165 6.62 9.01 -20.05
N LYS A 166 6.77 10.20 -19.51
CA LYS A 166 5.71 10.98 -18.85
C LYS A 166 4.53 11.20 -19.80
N PRO A 167 3.32 10.71 -19.46
CA PRO A 167 2.13 10.89 -20.30
C PRO A 167 1.54 12.28 -20.09
N ASP A 168 0.64 12.70 -20.98
CA ASP A 168 0.04 14.02 -20.94
C ASP A 168 -0.62 14.37 -19.60
N TRP A 169 -1.29 13.38 -18.97
CA TRP A 169 -1.95 13.59 -17.68
C TRP A 169 -0.99 14.03 -16.57
N ALA A 170 0.26 13.60 -16.62
CA ALA A 170 1.22 13.96 -15.59
C ALA A 170 1.59 15.45 -15.66
N PHE A 171 1.72 16.01 -16.87
CA PHE A 171 1.92 17.44 -17.05
C PHE A 171 0.68 18.25 -16.63
N VAL A 172 -0.52 17.75 -16.99
CA VAL A 172 -1.79 18.40 -16.59
C VAL A 172 -1.96 18.40 -15.06
N GLU A 173 -1.61 17.31 -14.38
CA GLU A 173 -1.68 17.19 -12.92
C GLU A 173 -0.70 18.15 -12.22
N GLU A 174 0.48 18.33 -12.78
CA GLU A 174 1.51 19.25 -12.28
C GLU A 174 1.26 20.71 -12.68
N GLY A 175 0.27 20.99 -13.54
CA GLY A 175 0.01 22.33 -14.06
C GLY A 175 1.06 22.82 -15.07
N GLU A 176 1.79 21.90 -15.67
CA GLU A 176 2.87 22.15 -16.62
C GLU A 176 2.38 22.06 -18.08
N PRO A 177 2.98 22.81 -19.01
CA PRO A 177 2.68 22.68 -20.43
C PRO A 177 3.17 21.31 -20.95
N ILE A 178 2.35 20.66 -21.78
CA ILE A 178 2.72 19.37 -22.39
C ILE A 178 3.80 19.59 -23.46
N PRO A 179 5.01 18.98 -23.29
CA PRO A 179 6.10 19.15 -24.24
C PRO A 179 5.77 18.58 -25.62
N LYS A 180 6.21 19.28 -26.67
CA LYS A 180 6.09 18.81 -28.07
C LYS A 180 7.19 17.80 -28.39
N ASP A 181 8.40 17.99 -27.85
CA ASP A 181 9.50 17.07 -28.04
C ASP A 181 9.31 15.82 -27.15
N PRO A 182 9.32 14.61 -27.73
CA PRO A 182 9.25 13.36 -26.96
C PRO A 182 10.43 13.17 -25.99
N GLY A 183 11.58 13.79 -26.23
CA GLY A 183 12.76 13.74 -25.35
C GLY A 183 12.52 14.42 -24.01
N ASP A 184 11.77 15.52 -23.99
CA ASP A 184 11.44 16.30 -22.79
C ASP A 184 10.46 15.58 -21.86
N ARG A 185 9.97 14.41 -22.28
CA ARG A 185 9.03 13.59 -21.50
C ARG A 185 9.71 12.44 -20.75
N LEU A 186 11.02 12.29 -20.87
CA LEU A 186 11.73 11.14 -20.33
C LEU A 186 12.21 11.43 -18.90
N GLU A 187 11.78 10.60 -17.96
CA GLU A 187 12.26 10.63 -16.59
C GLU A 187 12.97 9.32 -16.22
N TYR A 188 14.11 9.46 -15.55
CA TYR A 188 14.96 8.35 -15.14
C TYR A 188 14.83 8.12 -13.63
N GLY A 189 14.81 6.84 -13.23
CA GLY A 189 14.78 6.44 -11.82
C GLY A 189 13.39 6.43 -11.16
N THR A 190 12.41 7.13 -11.71
CA THR A 190 11.04 7.22 -11.16
C THR A 190 10.36 5.85 -11.02
N LEU A 191 10.63 4.92 -11.94
CA LEU A 191 10.05 3.57 -11.95
C LEU A 191 10.88 2.55 -11.15
N GLY A 192 11.97 2.96 -10.51
CA GLY A 192 12.88 2.08 -9.78
C GLY A 192 13.79 1.25 -10.70
N GLU A 193 14.32 0.13 -10.17
CA GLU A 193 15.32 -0.68 -10.85
C GLU A 193 14.75 -1.59 -11.94
N TYR A 194 13.49 -2.00 -11.81
CA TYR A 194 12.83 -2.98 -12.66
C TYR A 194 11.39 -2.58 -12.97
N ALA A 195 10.90 -3.05 -14.13
CA ALA A 195 9.48 -3.02 -14.46
C ALA A 195 9.06 -4.29 -15.19
N LEU A 196 7.84 -4.78 -14.86
CA LEU A 196 7.17 -5.88 -15.56
C LEU A 196 5.91 -5.29 -16.20
N TYR A 197 5.91 -5.19 -17.52
CA TYR A 197 4.79 -4.67 -18.29
C TYR A 197 3.76 -5.77 -18.55
N PHE A 198 2.46 -5.49 -18.31
CA PHE A 198 1.39 -6.47 -18.48
C PHE A 198 0.24 -6.01 -19.38
N GLY A 199 0.43 -4.93 -20.13
CA GLY A 199 -0.46 -4.47 -21.19
C GLY A 199 -1.07 -3.10 -20.94
N ASN A 200 -1.54 -2.46 -22.01
CA ASN A 200 -2.27 -1.18 -22.00
C ASN A 200 -1.59 -0.03 -21.23
N GLY A 201 -0.26 0.02 -21.22
CA GLY A 201 0.49 1.01 -20.45
C GLY A 201 0.69 0.67 -18.98
N TYR A 202 0.12 -0.43 -18.47
CA TYR A 202 0.24 -0.84 -17.07
C TYR A 202 1.46 -1.70 -16.81
N MET A 203 2.08 -1.49 -15.65
CA MET A 203 3.25 -2.24 -15.23
C MET A 203 3.31 -2.41 -13.72
N ILE A 204 4.06 -3.42 -13.27
CA ILE A 204 4.53 -3.54 -11.89
C ILE A 204 5.93 -2.94 -11.87
N HIS A 205 6.18 -1.93 -11.04
CA HIS A 205 7.44 -1.20 -11.00
C HIS A 205 7.79 -0.70 -9.60
N GLY A 206 8.97 -0.14 -9.41
CA GLY A 206 9.41 0.44 -8.16
C GLY A 206 8.77 1.79 -7.84
N THR A 207 9.13 2.35 -6.70
CA THR A 207 8.70 3.68 -6.28
C THR A 207 9.76 4.37 -5.46
N LEU A 208 9.84 5.70 -5.59
CA LEU A 208 10.65 6.55 -4.71
C LEU A 208 9.96 6.77 -3.34
N TYR A 209 8.67 6.47 -3.24
CA TYR A 209 7.83 6.80 -2.09
C TYR A 209 7.32 5.52 -1.39
N GLU A 210 8.23 4.67 -0.90
CA GLU A 210 7.89 3.39 -0.26
C GLU A 210 6.98 3.55 0.97
N ARG A 211 7.00 4.72 1.65
CA ARG A 211 6.10 5.04 2.77
C ARG A 211 4.61 5.06 2.39
N LEU A 212 4.29 5.14 1.11
CA LEU A 212 2.92 5.14 0.59
C LEU A 212 2.42 3.75 0.18
N LEU A 213 3.28 2.73 0.20
CA LEU A 213 2.88 1.35 -0.10
C LEU A 213 1.81 0.86 0.88
N GLY A 214 0.90 0.04 0.38
CA GLY A 214 -0.29 -0.40 1.11
C GLY A 214 -1.49 0.54 0.94
N ARG A 215 -1.38 1.60 0.13
CA ARG A 215 -2.44 2.56 -0.15
C ARG A 215 -2.69 2.67 -1.66
N PRO A 216 -3.95 2.93 -2.09
CA PRO A 216 -4.28 3.15 -3.51
C PRO A 216 -3.90 4.58 -3.91
N VAL A 217 -2.66 4.79 -4.32
CA VAL A 217 -2.11 6.13 -4.63
C VAL A 217 -1.42 6.19 -5.99
N SER A 218 -1.53 5.15 -6.83
CA SER A 218 -0.95 5.19 -8.16
C SER A 218 -1.94 5.75 -9.20
N HIS A 219 -1.42 6.01 -10.39
CA HIS A 219 -2.22 6.39 -11.56
C HIS A 219 -2.65 5.17 -12.40
N GLY A 220 -2.68 3.98 -11.76
CA GLY A 220 -3.11 2.73 -12.37
C GLY A 220 -2.05 1.62 -12.38
N CYS A 221 -0.76 1.95 -12.46
CA CYS A 221 0.33 0.97 -12.33
C CYS A 221 0.42 0.42 -10.90
N ILE A 222 1.07 -0.72 -10.75
CA ILE A 222 1.32 -1.36 -9.45
C ILE A 222 2.70 -0.98 -8.96
N ARG A 223 2.77 -0.24 -7.85
CA ARG A 223 4.05 0.15 -7.23
C ARG A 223 4.46 -0.87 -6.18
N LEU A 224 5.72 -1.27 -6.16
CA LEU A 224 6.34 -2.15 -5.17
C LEU A 224 7.56 -1.49 -4.53
N GLY A 225 7.92 -1.92 -3.33
CA GLY A 225 9.20 -1.64 -2.71
C GLY A 225 10.35 -2.32 -3.45
N ARG A 226 11.58 -1.84 -3.25
CA ARG A 226 12.78 -2.28 -3.98
C ARG A 226 13.00 -3.79 -3.87
N ASP A 227 13.03 -4.34 -2.65
CA ASP A 227 13.39 -5.75 -2.43
C ASP A 227 12.31 -6.71 -2.94
N PRO A 228 11.00 -6.51 -2.64
CA PRO A 228 9.94 -7.30 -3.25
C PRO A 228 9.93 -7.23 -4.78
N LEU A 229 10.17 -6.05 -5.37
CA LEU A 229 10.22 -5.90 -6.81
C LEU A 229 11.34 -6.71 -7.44
N ARG A 230 12.54 -6.70 -6.85
CA ARG A 230 13.68 -7.49 -7.30
C ARG A 230 13.37 -8.98 -7.29
N GLU A 231 12.71 -9.46 -6.24
CA GLU A 231 12.32 -10.86 -6.13
C GLU A 231 11.24 -11.24 -7.15
N VAL A 232 10.21 -10.42 -7.33
CA VAL A 232 9.19 -10.60 -8.37
C VAL A 232 9.84 -10.59 -9.76
N TYR A 233 10.72 -9.64 -10.03
CA TYR A 233 11.42 -9.57 -11.31
C TYR A 233 12.27 -10.83 -11.57
N ARG A 234 12.98 -11.34 -10.58
CA ARG A 234 13.82 -12.53 -10.71
C ARG A 234 12.99 -13.79 -11.02
N GLN A 235 11.80 -13.94 -10.46
CA GLN A 235 11.01 -15.16 -10.51
C GLN A 235 9.82 -15.13 -11.50
N ALA A 236 9.46 -13.96 -12.01
CA ALA A 236 8.35 -13.80 -12.95
C ALA A 236 8.87 -13.52 -14.38
N PRO A 237 9.17 -14.54 -15.21
CA PRO A 237 9.53 -14.36 -16.60
C PRO A 237 8.37 -13.84 -17.45
N VAL A 238 8.65 -13.48 -18.71
CA VAL A 238 7.60 -13.20 -19.71
C VAL A 238 6.67 -14.40 -19.82
N GLY A 239 5.36 -14.13 -19.93
CA GLY A 239 4.30 -15.14 -19.90
C GLY A 239 3.80 -15.50 -18.48
N THR A 240 4.41 -14.95 -17.42
CA THR A 240 3.91 -15.17 -16.05
C THR A 240 2.49 -14.60 -15.90
N PRO A 241 1.49 -15.42 -15.48
CA PRO A 241 0.13 -14.94 -15.26
C PRO A 241 0.05 -13.90 -14.14
N VAL A 242 -0.77 -12.86 -14.36
CA VAL A 242 -1.07 -11.82 -13.38
C VAL A 242 -2.58 -11.72 -13.19
N TYR A 243 -3.05 -11.94 -11.98
CA TYR A 243 -4.47 -11.84 -11.62
C TYR A 243 -4.68 -10.62 -10.73
N ILE A 244 -5.62 -9.75 -11.10
CA ILE A 244 -5.92 -8.49 -10.41
C ILE A 244 -7.41 -8.46 -10.05
N TYR A 245 -7.75 -8.27 -8.77
CA TYR A 245 -9.13 -8.23 -8.26
C TYR A 245 -9.35 -7.15 -7.19
#